data_babbd75c34fb8352c3df84aa7a91d8d4
#
_entry.id   babbd75c34fb8352c3df84aa7a91d8d4
#
_cell.length_a   1.000
_cell.length_b   1.000
_cell.length_c   1.000
_cell.angle_alpha   90.00
_cell.angle_beta   90.00
_cell.angle_gamma   90.00
#
_symmetry.space_group_name_H-M   'P 1'
#
loop_
_entity.id
_entity.type
_entity.pdbx_description
1 polymer ?
#
loop_
_entity_poly.entity_id
_entity_poly.type
_entity_poly.pdbx_seq_one_letter_code
_entity_poly.pdbx_strand_id
1 'polypeptide(L)'
;MEGALAVRHEVFIVEQGVPPELERDDADDSAVHVVAGDGTSVVGTARLTRDGEARIGRVAVLPGWRRRGIAGLLLAALESEARRLGIEELSLHSQTYVQALYERHGYAVTGPGFVEAGIDHVPMAKRLDQPAS
;
A
#
# COMPACT_ATOMS: atom_id res chain seq x y z
N MET A 1 9.38 -12.37 0.40
CA MET A 1 8.61 -11.94 1.59
C MET A 1 9.48 -11.40 2.73
N GLU A 2 10.63 -11.98 2.98
CA GLU A 2 11.53 -11.47 4.03
C GLU A 2 11.91 -10.01 3.85
N GLY A 3 12.25 -9.61 2.62
CA GLY A 3 12.61 -8.21 2.33
C GLY A 3 11.44 -7.26 2.56
N ALA A 4 10.22 -7.67 2.16
CA ALA A 4 9.03 -6.88 2.40
C ALA A 4 8.75 -6.72 3.89
N LEU A 5 8.89 -7.80 4.66
CA LEU A 5 8.69 -7.76 6.11
C LEU A 5 9.73 -6.89 6.81
N ALA A 6 10.98 -6.90 6.33
CA ALA A 6 12.03 -6.05 6.88
C ALA A 6 11.72 -4.56 6.68
N VAL A 7 11.25 -4.17 5.48
CA VAL A 7 10.85 -2.80 5.20
C VAL A 7 9.66 -2.41 6.09
N ARG A 8 8.66 -3.29 6.21
CA ARG A 8 7.48 -3.03 7.04
C ARG A 8 7.85 -2.87 8.51
N HIS A 9 8.77 -3.68 9.01
CA HIS A 9 9.26 -3.55 10.38
C HIS A 9 9.87 -2.17 10.61
N GLU A 10 10.76 -1.73 9.72
CA GLU A 10 11.41 -0.44 9.84
C GLU A 10 10.42 0.73 9.79
N VAL A 11 9.48 0.69 8.85
CA VAL A 11 8.53 1.79 8.62
C VAL A 11 7.42 1.80 9.67
N PHE A 12 6.75 0.66 9.87
CA PHE A 12 5.54 0.64 10.70
C PHE A 12 5.83 0.45 12.17
N ILE A 13 6.79 -0.39 12.52
CA ILE A 13 7.08 -0.69 13.91
C ILE A 13 8.10 0.29 14.49
N VAL A 14 9.25 0.44 13.85
CA VAL A 14 10.32 1.30 14.36
C VAL A 14 9.97 2.78 14.21
N GLU A 15 9.60 3.21 13.01
CA GLU A 15 9.33 4.62 12.71
C GLU A 15 7.98 5.09 13.26
N GLN A 16 6.90 4.33 13.02
CA GLN A 16 5.53 4.75 13.36
C GLN A 16 5.01 4.20 14.68
N GLY A 17 5.72 3.25 15.27
CA GLY A 17 5.34 2.70 16.57
C GLY A 17 4.13 1.78 16.57
N VAL A 18 3.75 1.22 15.41
CA VAL A 18 2.66 0.25 15.34
C VAL A 18 3.06 -1.02 16.10
N PRO A 19 2.19 -1.55 17.00
CA PRO A 19 2.50 -2.79 17.70
C PRO A 19 2.76 -3.94 16.72
N PRO A 20 3.80 -4.76 16.93
CA PRO A 20 4.14 -5.86 16.00
C PRO A 20 2.97 -6.79 15.72
N GLU A 21 2.12 -7.07 16.71
CA GLU A 21 0.97 -7.95 16.56
C GLU A 21 -0.12 -7.38 15.66
N LEU A 22 -0.15 -6.07 15.42
CA LEU A 22 -1.11 -5.43 14.51
C LEU A 22 -0.54 -5.27 13.11
N GLU A 23 0.77 -5.23 12.96
CA GLU A 23 1.41 -4.96 11.66
C GLU A 23 1.33 -6.20 10.75
N ARG A 24 1.71 -7.36 11.26
CA ARG A 24 1.64 -8.60 10.51
C ARG A 24 0.35 -9.33 10.84
N ASP A 25 -0.41 -9.71 9.81
CA ASP A 25 -1.72 -10.33 9.99
C ASP A 25 -1.91 -11.54 9.06
N ASP A 26 -3.02 -12.26 9.26
CA ASP A 26 -3.31 -13.47 8.49
C ASP A 26 -3.51 -13.19 7.00
N ALA A 27 -3.88 -11.96 6.60
CA ALA A 27 -4.05 -11.59 5.21
C ALA A 27 -2.74 -11.65 4.43
N ASP A 28 -1.58 -11.60 5.09
CA ASP A 28 -0.28 -11.66 4.42
C ASP A 28 -0.09 -12.97 3.63
N ASP A 29 -0.68 -14.07 4.07
CA ASP A 29 -0.52 -15.36 3.39
C ASP A 29 -1.24 -15.42 2.04
N SER A 30 -2.35 -14.70 1.88
CA SER A 30 -3.16 -14.72 0.66
C SER A 30 -3.01 -13.45 -0.17
N ALA A 31 -2.28 -12.44 0.30
CA ALA A 31 -2.14 -11.16 -0.38
C ALA A 31 -1.18 -11.26 -1.57
N VAL A 32 -1.39 -10.37 -2.55
CA VAL A 32 -0.40 -10.11 -3.58
C VAL A 32 0.58 -9.08 -3.02
N HIS A 33 1.86 -9.43 -3.01
CA HIS A 33 2.92 -8.53 -2.54
C HIS A 33 3.76 -8.05 -3.69
N VAL A 34 4.09 -6.76 -3.71
CA VAL A 34 5.05 -6.18 -4.65
C VAL A 34 6.19 -5.56 -3.86
N VAL A 35 7.37 -5.58 -4.44
CA VAL A 35 8.56 -5.02 -3.80
C VAL A 35 9.33 -4.15 -4.79
N ALA A 36 10.00 -3.13 -4.26
CA ALA A 36 10.96 -2.33 -5.01
C ALA A 36 12.34 -2.58 -4.43
N GLY A 37 13.31 -2.81 -5.30
CA GLY A 37 14.68 -3.09 -4.89
C GLY A 37 15.67 -2.18 -5.57
N ASP A 38 16.87 -2.08 -4.98
CA ASP A 38 17.98 -1.30 -5.54
C ASP A 38 19.03 -2.18 -6.24
N GLY A 39 18.69 -3.47 -6.45
CA GLY A 39 19.60 -4.46 -7.01
C GLY A 39 20.30 -5.31 -5.96
N THR A 40 20.30 -4.89 -4.69
CA THR A 40 20.94 -5.63 -3.59
C THR A 40 19.99 -5.89 -2.42
N SER A 41 19.01 -5.00 -2.21
CA SER A 41 18.06 -5.15 -1.10
C SER A 41 16.71 -4.57 -1.48
N VAL A 42 15.68 -4.94 -0.71
CA VAL A 42 14.33 -4.40 -0.87
C VAL A 42 14.24 -3.08 -0.10
N VAL A 43 13.74 -2.02 -0.77
CA VAL A 43 13.64 -0.68 -0.19
C VAL A 43 12.20 -0.19 -0.10
N GLY A 44 11.26 -0.89 -0.71
CA GLY A 44 9.84 -0.55 -0.63
C GLY A 44 8.97 -1.77 -0.87
N THR A 45 7.74 -1.73 -0.39
CA THR A 45 6.78 -2.81 -0.55
C THR A 45 5.34 -2.28 -0.48
N ALA A 46 4.40 -3.06 -1.00
CA ALA A 46 2.97 -2.84 -0.85
C ALA A 46 2.26 -4.18 -1.02
N ARG A 47 1.03 -4.28 -0.51
CA ARG A 47 0.24 -5.50 -0.69
C ARG A 47 -1.16 -5.19 -1.19
N LEU A 48 -1.77 -6.16 -1.86
CA LEU A 48 -3.16 -6.16 -2.30
C LEU A 48 -3.87 -7.31 -1.63
N THR A 49 -4.92 -7.02 -0.88
CA THR A 49 -5.78 -8.04 -0.25
C THR A 49 -7.15 -8.04 -0.92
N ARG A 50 -7.81 -9.20 -0.91
CA ARG A 50 -9.12 -9.38 -1.54
C ARG A 50 -10.06 -10.11 -0.57
N ASP A 51 -10.50 -9.39 0.44
CA ASP A 51 -11.48 -9.90 1.39
C ASP A 51 -12.76 -9.06 1.24
N GLY A 52 -13.60 -9.45 0.29
CA GLY A 52 -14.77 -8.67 -0.13
C GLY A 52 -14.40 -7.61 -1.14
N GLU A 53 -13.72 -6.54 -0.73
CA GLU A 53 -13.21 -5.52 -1.64
C GLU A 53 -11.69 -5.70 -1.84
N ALA A 54 -11.19 -5.20 -2.96
CA ALA A 54 -9.76 -5.21 -3.24
C ALA A 54 -9.11 -3.99 -2.59
N ARG A 55 -8.20 -4.23 -1.65
CA ARG A 55 -7.61 -3.16 -0.84
C ARG A 55 -6.09 -3.17 -0.91
N ILE A 56 -5.52 -2.01 -1.20
CA ILE A 56 -4.09 -1.76 -1.08
C ILE A 56 -3.76 -1.46 0.37
N GLY A 57 -2.69 -2.06 0.88
CA GLY A 57 -2.23 -1.78 2.24
C GLY A 57 -0.74 -2.01 2.37
N ARG A 58 -0.23 -1.67 3.54
CA ARG A 58 1.19 -1.85 3.89
C ARG A 58 2.13 -1.24 2.85
N VAL A 59 1.75 -0.07 2.30
CA VAL A 59 2.64 0.69 1.42
C VAL A 59 3.73 1.31 2.28
N ALA A 60 4.96 0.91 2.03
CA ALA A 60 6.10 1.34 2.84
C ALA A 60 7.34 1.51 1.98
N VAL A 61 8.05 2.63 2.19
CA VAL A 61 9.33 2.93 1.55
C VAL A 61 10.30 3.34 2.64
N LEU A 62 11.51 2.78 2.62
CA LEU A 62 12.53 3.15 3.60
C LEU A 62 12.84 4.64 3.54
N PRO A 63 13.07 5.31 4.70
CA PRO A 63 13.22 6.78 4.74
C PRO A 63 14.23 7.34 3.75
N GLY A 64 15.37 6.69 3.58
CA GLY A 64 16.41 7.16 2.65
C GLY A 64 16.05 7.03 1.18
N TRP A 65 14.96 6.37 0.86
CA TRP A 65 14.49 6.11 -0.51
C TRP A 65 13.22 6.86 -0.87
N ARG A 66 12.70 7.68 0.03
CA ARG A 66 11.49 8.46 -0.20
C ARG A 66 11.74 9.62 -1.15
N ARG A 67 10.67 10.16 -1.74
CA ARG A 67 10.68 11.28 -2.69
C ARG A 67 11.43 10.95 -3.99
N ARG A 68 11.49 9.66 -4.34
CA ARG A 68 12.12 9.17 -5.57
C ARG A 68 11.12 8.47 -6.49
N GLY A 69 9.81 8.60 -6.19
CA GLY A 69 8.75 7.99 -7.00
C GLY A 69 8.54 6.50 -6.76
N ILE A 70 9.15 5.91 -5.72
CA ILE A 70 9.05 4.47 -5.46
C ILE A 70 7.62 4.06 -5.09
N ALA A 71 6.94 4.85 -4.25
CA ALA A 71 5.55 4.55 -3.89
C ALA A 71 4.66 4.50 -5.14
N GLY A 72 4.85 5.43 -6.08
CA GLY A 72 4.13 5.42 -7.35
C GLY A 72 4.38 4.19 -8.18
N LEU A 73 5.62 3.68 -8.20
CA LEU A 73 5.97 2.44 -8.90
C LEU A 73 5.30 1.23 -8.24
N LEU A 74 5.25 1.21 -6.90
CA LEU A 74 4.57 0.14 -6.17
C LEU A 74 3.07 0.14 -6.47
N LEU A 75 2.44 1.32 -6.46
CA LEU A 75 1.02 1.45 -6.79
C LEU A 75 0.76 1.00 -8.24
N ALA A 76 1.60 1.40 -9.19
CA ALA A 76 1.45 0.99 -10.58
C ALA A 76 1.56 -0.52 -10.73
N ALA A 77 2.47 -1.17 -10.01
CA ALA A 77 2.63 -2.62 -10.05
C ALA A 77 1.39 -3.34 -9.50
N LEU A 78 0.83 -2.85 -8.38
CA LEU A 78 -0.40 -3.42 -7.84
C LEU A 78 -1.59 -3.19 -8.76
N GLU A 79 -1.69 -2.01 -9.38
CA GLU A 79 -2.77 -1.71 -10.32
C GLU A 79 -2.69 -2.62 -11.54
N SER A 80 -1.49 -2.90 -12.03
CA SER A 80 -1.28 -3.84 -13.14
C SER A 80 -1.75 -5.24 -12.76
N GLU A 81 -1.39 -5.72 -11.58
CA GLU A 81 -1.85 -7.03 -11.09
C GLU A 81 -3.37 -7.05 -10.90
N ALA A 82 -3.94 -5.97 -10.38
CA ALA A 82 -5.37 -5.87 -10.19
C ALA A 82 -6.13 -5.96 -11.53
N ARG A 83 -5.62 -5.27 -12.56
CA ARG A 83 -6.22 -5.35 -13.90
C ARG A 83 -6.15 -6.76 -14.46
N ARG A 84 -5.01 -7.44 -14.27
CA ARG A 84 -4.82 -8.83 -14.69
C ARG A 84 -5.83 -9.77 -14.02
N LEU A 85 -6.19 -9.46 -12.76
CA LEU A 85 -7.15 -10.26 -11.99
C LEU A 85 -8.61 -9.85 -12.22
N GLY A 86 -8.86 -8.88 -13.11
CA GLY A 86 -10.23 -8.41 -13.39
C GLY A 86 -10.81 -7.49 -12.35
N ILE A 87 -9.99 -6.91 -11.48
CA ILE A 87 -10.44 -5.99 -10.44
C ILE A 87 -10.69 -4.61 -11.07
N GLU A 88 -11.86 -4.04 -10.82
CA GLU A 88 -12.28 -2.76 -11.41
C GLU A 88 -12.07 -1.56 -10.49
N GLU A 89 -11.94 -1.79 -9.18
CA GLU A 89 -11.76 -0.71 -8.22
C GLU A 89 -10.82 -1.15 -7.11
N LEU A 90 -9.91 -0.26 -6.74
CA LEU A 90 -9.01 -0.45 -5.60
C LEU A 90 -9.34 0.56 -4.52
N SER A 91 -9.38 0.10 -3.28
CA SER A 91 -9.54 0.95 -2.11
C SER A 91 -8.28 0.93 -1.26
N LEU A 92 -8.14 1.92 -0.39
CA LEU A 92 -7.06 1.95 0.59
C LEU A 92 -7.45 2.84 1.76
N HIS A 93 -6.74 2.67 2.87
CA HIS A 93 -6.83 3.57 4.02
C HIS A 93 -5.53 4.38 4.05
N SER A 94 -5.60 5.65 3.70
CA SER A 94 -4.43 6.52 3.66
C SER A 94 -4.25 7.20 5.01
N GLN A 95 -3.04 7.14 5.55
CA GLN A 95 -2.67 8.05 6.63
C GLN A 95 -2.82 9.47 6.12
N THR A 96 -3.42 10.37 6.92
CA THR A 96 -3.81 11.70 6.43
C THR A 96 -2.63 12.51 5.91
N TYR A 97 -1.45 12.34 6.49
CA TYR A 97 -0.28 13.12 6.07
C TYR A 97 0.33 12.68 4.73
N VAL A 98 -0.13 11.53 4.17
CA VAL A 98 0.29 11.09 2.83
C VAL A 98 -0.85 11.08 1.82
N GLN A 99 -1.99 11.64 2.18
CA GLN A 99 -3.18 11.69 1.31
C GLN A 99 -2.86 12.29 -0.07
N ALA A 100 -2.07 13.37 -0.11
CA ALA A 100 -1.72 14.03 -1.37
C ALA A 100 -0.97 13.12 -2.34
N LEU A 101 -0.17 12.18 -1.83
CA LEU A 101 0.51 11.20 -2.66
C LEU A 101 -0.49 10.36 -3.44
N TYR A 102 -1.50 9.82 -2.74
CA TYR A 102 -2.51 8.98 -3.38
C TYR A 102 -3.38 9.79 -4.33
N GLU A 103 -3.71 11.03 -3.99
CA GLU A 103 -4.47 11.91 -4.88
C GLU A 103 -3.73 12.14 -6.20
N ARG A 104 -2.42 12.32 -6.16
CA ARG A 104 -1.60 12.47 -7.38
C ARG A 104 -1.63 11.21 -8.26
N HIS A 105 -1.94 10.05 -7.69
CA HIS A 105 -2.03 8.79 -8.43
C HIS A 105 -3.48 8.38 -8.74
N GLY A 106 -4.43 9.31 -8.60
CA GLY A 106 -5.79 9.12 -9.04
C GLY A 106 -6.75 8.58 -7.99
N TYR A 107 -6.33 8.49 -6.74
CA TYR A 107 -7.21 8.07 -5.64
C TYR A 107 -7.95 9.27 -5.06
N ALA A 108 -9.21 9.06 -4.69
CA ALA A 108 -10.06 10.12 -4.12
C ALA A 108 -10.64 9.65 -2.79
N VAL A 109 -10.81 10.57 -1.86
CA VAL A 109 -11.41 10.30 -0.55
C VAL A 109 -12.87 9.89 -0.74
N THR A 110 -13.27 8.80 -0.08
CA THR A 110 -14.61 8.22 -0.22
C THR A 110 -15.47 8.31 1.04
N GLY A 111 -14.93 8.79 2.15
CA GLY A 111 -15.68 8.88 3.41
C GLY A 111 -14.94 9.67 4.47
N PRO A 112 -15.53 9.76 5.68
CA PRO A 112 -14.92 10.51 6.78
C PRO A 112 -13.65 9.84 7.29
N GLY A 113 -12.80 10.65 7.92
CA GLY A 113 -11.59 10.17 8.57
C GLY A 113 -11.87 9.28 9.77
N PHE A 114 -10.90 8.46 10.11
CA PHE A 114 -10.97 7.54 11.24
C PHE A 114 -9.56 7.28 11.80
N VAL A 115 -9.50 6.68 12.98
CA VAL A 115 -8.22 6.30 13.59
C VAL A 115 -8.01 4.79 13.42
N GLU A 116 -6.83 4.40 12.95
CA GLU A 116 -6.44 3.01 12.78
C GLU A 116 -5.00 2.86 13.26
N ALA A 117 -4.77 1.90 14.15
CA ALA A 117 -3.45 1.69 14.78
C ALA A 117 -2.91 2.98 15.43
N GLY A 118 -3.78 3.82 15.98
CA GLY A 118 -3.41 5.07 16.63
C GLY A 118 -3.06 6.22 15.69
N ILE A 119 -3.29 6.06 14.39
CA ILE A 119 -2.94 7.06 13.37
C ILE A 119 -4.19 7.49 12.62
N ASP A 120 -4.32 8.79 12.34
CA ASP A 120 -5.43 9.33 11.56
C ASP A 120 -5.35 8.87 10.11
N HIS A 121 -6.47 8.36 9.59
CA HIS A 121 -6.59 7.84 8.22
C HIS A 121 -7.82 8.41 7.54
N VAL A 122 -7.85 8.33 6.20
CA VAL A 122 -9.05 8.55 5.39
C VAL A 122 -9.20 7.40 4.40
N PRO A 123 -10.44 6.97 4.10
CA PRO A 123 -10.66 5.96 3.07
C PRO A 123 -10.55 6.61 1.69
N MET A 124 -9.91 5.93 0.77
CA MET A 124 -9.74 6.40 -0.61
C MET A 124 -9.98 5.25 -1.58
N ALA A 125 -10.33 5.59 -2.82
CA ALA A 125 -10.53 4.59 -3.87
C ALA A 125 -10.17 5.16 -5.24
N LYS A 126 -9.88 4.23 -6.17
CA LYS A 126 -9.60 4.54 -7.57
C LYS A 126 -10.25 3.47 -8.44
N ARG A 127 -11.00 3.90 -9.45
CA ARG A 127 -11.46 2.98 -10.48
C ARG A 127 -10.34 2.77 -11.49
N LEU A 128 -10.15 1.51 -11.88
CA LEU A 128 -9.11 1.15 -12.83
C LEU A 128 -9.67 1.15 -14.24
N ASP A 129 -8.95 1.78 -15.17
CA ASP A 129 -9.27 1.68 -16.59
C ASP A 129 -8.96 0.27 -17.04
N GLN A 130 -9.93 -0.40 -17.66
CA GLN A 130 -9.71 -1.71 -18.22
C GLN A 130 -9.10 -1.56 -19.61
N PRO A 131 -8.17 -2.45 -19.98
CA PRO A 131 -7.63 -2.42 -21.34
C PRO A 131 -8.75 -2.59 -22.34
N ALA A 132 -8.68 -1.83 -23.43
CA ALA A 132 -9.61 -2.01 -24.54
C ALA A 132 -9.41 -3.43 -25.08
N SER A 133 -10.47 -4.21 -25.09
CA SER A 133 -10.45 -5.56 -25.59
C SER A 133 -10.58 -5.57 -27.12
#